data_4152966faf0bcbc128c06dd95c99a0fe
#
_entry.id   4152966faf0bcbc128c06dd95c99a0fe
#
_cell.length_a   1.000
_cell.length_b   1.000
_cell.length_c   1.000
_cell.angle_alpha   90.00
_cell.angle_beta   90.00
_cell.angle_gamma   90.00
#
_symmetry.space_group_name_H-M   'P 1'
#
loop_
_entity.id
_entity.type
_entity.pdbx_description
1 polymer ?
#
loop_
_entity_poly.entity_id
_entity_poly.type
_entity_poly.pdbx_seq_one_letter_code
_entity_poly.pdbx_strand_id
1 'polypeptide(L)'
;TGYSTCDQPVLMRYDATLIAHTPEPRLEAGVPVCYLNERGDTIVPYGKYRYCQTDTIKKIGFAYENKPKDARIICINDAGKELFYVFKYDNGPDYIQEGLFRIMNEDGLVGFADSLGNVIIEPQFKFAYPFKGGKTKATLKGERKVVPESDGEKHYWESETWFYIDKKNRRLTD
;
A
#
# COMPACT_ATOMS: atom_id res chain seq x y z
N THR A 1 -13.58 -26.21 -9.74
CA THR A 1 -13.52 -24.77 -9.79
C THR A 1 -12.14 -24.24 -9.50
N GLY A 2 -11.84 -22.99 -9.95
CA GLY A 2 -10.51 -22.44 -9.97
C GLY A 2 -9.78 -22.25 -8.63
N TYR A 3 -10.47 -22.42 -7.52
CA TYR A 3 -9.87 -22.21 -6.19
C TYR A 3 -9.23 -23.45 -5.59
N SER A 4 -9.47 -24.61 -6.16
CA SER A 4 -8.94 -25.89 -5.63
C SER A 4 -7.41 -25.93 -5.63
N THR A 5 -6.75 -25.16 -6.49
CA THR A 5 -5.29 -25.12 -6.54
C THR A 5 -4.66 -24.46 -5.32
N CYS A 6 -5.44 -23.69 -4.55
CA CYS A 6 -4.97 -23.10 -3.31
C CYS A 6 -4.84 -24.13 -2.16
N ASP A 7 -5.39 -25.31 -2.35
CA ASP A 7 -5.29 -26.40 -1.39
C ASP A 7 -4.03 -27.25 -1.60
N GLN A 8 -3.22 -26.90 -2.58
CA GLN A 8 -1.96 -27.60 -2.86
C GLN A 8 -0.92 -27.37 -1.76
N PRO A 9 -0.12 -28.36 -1.44
CA PRO A 9 0.97 -28.18 -0.47
C PRO A 9 1.95 -27.09 -0.92
N VAL A 10 2.34 -26.25 0.02
CA VAL A 10 3.29 -25.16 -0.20
C VAL A 10 4.51 -25.39 0.68
N LEU A 11 5.70 -25.06 0.17
CA LEU A 11 6.90 -25.06 0.98
C LEU A 11 6.77 -24.03 2.09
N MET A 12 6.82 -24.51 3.32
CA MET A 12 6.69 -23.67 4.51
C MET A 12 7.94 -22.82 4.70
N ARG A 13 7.72 -21.55 5.02
CA ARG A 13 8.79 -20.63 5.38
C ARG A 13 8.56 -20.21 6.82
N TYR A 14 9.44 -20.60 7.70
CA TYR A 14 9.28 -20.39 9.15
C TYR A 14 9.17 -18.92 9.57
N ASP A 15 9.68 -18.01 8.74
CA ASP A 15 9.67 -16.58 9.04
C ASP A 15 8.53 -15.83 8.35
N ALA A 16 7.63 -16.53 7.70
CA ALA A 16 6.49 -15.94 7.01
C ALA A 16 5.17 -16.42 7.60
N THR A 17 4.19 -15.53 7.72
CA THR A 17 2.85 -15.88 8.19
C THR A 17 1.93 -16.24 7.03
N LEU A 18 2.02 -15.50 5.92
CA LEU A 18 1.26 -15.78 4.71
C LEU A 18 2.18 -15.91 3.50
N ILE A 19 1.90 -16.88 2.66
CA ILE A 19 2.66 -17.16 1.44
C ILE A 19 1.70 -17.16 0.26
N ALA A 20 2.04 -16.38 -0.78
CA ALA A 20 1.26 -16.34 -2.01
C ALA A 20 1.40 -17.66 -2.77
N HIS A 21 0.29 -18.11 -3.33
CA HIS A 21 0.20 -19.31 -4.14
C HIS A 21 -0.66 -19.03 -5.36
N THR A 22 -0.28 -19.55 -6.52
CA THR A 22 -1.00 -19.35 -7.77
C THR A 22 -1.04 -20.64 -8.59
N PRO A 23 -2.13 -20.89 -9.34
CA PRO A 23 -2.17 -21.98 -10.31
C PRO A 23 -1.36 -21.69 -11.56
N GLU A 24 -0.93 -20.45 -11.77
CA GLU A 24 -0.12 -20.08 -12.93
C GLU A 24 1.27 -20.73 -12.85
N PRO A 25 1.94 -20.96 -14.00
CA PRO A 25 3.25 -21.62 -14.02
C PRO A 25 4.33 -20.89 -13.21
N ARG A 26 4.18 -19.57 -13.04
CA ARG A 26 5.11 -18.74 -12.30
C ARG A 26 4.38 -17.76 -11.40
N LEU A 27 4.90 -17.60 -10.20
CA LEU A 27 4.47 -16.56 -9.30
C LEU A 27 5.23 -15.29 -9.66
N GLU A 28 4.56 -14.39 -10.35
CA GLU A 28 5.13 -13.10 -10.77
C GLU A 28 4.11 -11.97 -10.64
N ALA A 29 4.56 -10.74 -10.75
CA ALA A 29 3.67 -9.59 -10.66
C ALA A 29 2.60 -9.66 -11.75
N GLY A 30 1.36 -9.35 -11.38
CA GLY A 30 0.23 -9.34 -12.30
C GLY A 30 -0.59 -10.62 -12.36
N VAL A 31 -0.12 -11.72 -11.75
CA VAL A 31 -0.93 -12.94 -11.68
C VAL A 31 -1.79 -12.96 -10.43
N PRO A 32 -3.04 -13.45 -10.52
CA PRO A 32 -3.87 -13.63 -9.33
C PRO A 32 -3.29 -14.70 -8.40
N VAL A 33 -3.42 -14.48 -7.10
CA VAL A 33 -2.93 -15.43 -6.09
C VAL A 33 -3.98 -15.63 -5.00
N CYS A 34 -3.81 -16.69 -4.22
CA CYS A 34 -4.35 -16.80 -2.87
C CYS A 34 -3.20 -16.67 -1.88
N TYR A 35 -3.51 -16.48 -0.61
CA TYR A 35 -2.52 -16.53 0.46
C TYR A 35 -2.84 -17.68 1.40
N LEU A 36 -1.83 -18.48 1.67
CA LEU A 36 -1.91 -19.61 2.59
C LEU A 36 -1.14 -19.28 3.86
N ASN A 37 -1.64 -19.75 4.99
CA ASN A 37 -0.91 -19.64 6.25
C ASN A 37 0.11 -20.79 6.40
N GLU A 38 0.78 -20.84 7.54
CA GLU A 38 1.79 -21.87 7.84
C GLU A 38 1.24 -23.29 7.84
N ARG A 39 -0.07 -23.45 8.06
CA ARG A 39 -0.72 -24.78 8.04
C ARG A 39 -1.22 -25.18 6.65
N GLY A 40 -1.08 -24.29 5.66
CA GLY A 40 -1.63 -24.50 4.34
C GLY A 40 -3.09 -24.12 4.16
N ASP A 41 -3.69 -23.47 5.17
CA ASP A 41 -5.07 -23.00 5.08
C ASP A 41 -5.14 -21.74 4.21
N THR A 42 -6.16 -21.66 3.37
CA THR A 42 -6.41 -20.47 2.55
C THR A 42 -6.97 -19.34 3.42
N ILE A 43 -6.18 -18.29 3.62
CA ILE A 43 -6.58 -17.11 4.39
C ILE A 43 -7.15 -16.04 3.48
N VAL A 44 -6.55 -15.84 2.30
CA VAL A 44 -7.05 -14.92 1.28
C VAL A 44 -7.41 -15.75 0.06
N PRO A 45 -8.69 -15.78 -0.36
CA PRO A 45 -9.12 -16.60 -1.50
C PRO A 45 -8.48 -16.15 -2.80
N TYR A 46 -8.27 -17.10 -3.70
CA TYR A 46 -7.78 -16.82 -5.04
C TYR A 46 -8.74 -15.86 -5.77
N GLY A 47 -8.16 -14.81 -6.36
CA GLY A 47 -8.93 -13.83 -7.13
C GLY A 47 -9.58 -12.73 -6.30
N LYS A 48 -9.42 -12.72 -4.97
CA LYS A 48 -9.91 -11.61 -4.14
C LYS A 48 -9.24 -10.30 -4.55
N TYR A 49 -7.95 -10.33 -4.83
CA TYR A 49 -7.19 -9.20 -5.35
C TYR A 49 -6.79 -9.46 -6.80
N ARG A 50 -6.66 -8.38 -7.57
CA ARG A 50 -6.27 -8.50 -8.98
C ARG A 50 -4.87 -9.12 -9.10
N TYR A 51 -3.94 -8.65 -8.26
CA TYR A 51 -2.65 -9.27 -8.04
C TYR A 51 -2.04 -8.73 -6.75
N CYS A 52 -0.97 -9.39 -6.32
CA CYS A 52 -0.32 -9.05 -5.06
C CYS A 52 1.11 -8.62 -5.32
N GLN A 53 1.50 -7.52 -4.69
CA GLN A 53 2.87 -6.99 -4.77
C GLN A 53 3.82 -7.77 -3.86
N THR A 54 3.29 -8.31 -2.76
CA THR A 54 4.07 -9.02 -1.74
C THR A 54 3.72 -10.50 -1.79
N ASP A 55 4.71 -11.36 -2.08
CA ASP A 55 4.51 -12.81 -2.16
C ASP A 55 4.69 -13.53 -0.82
N THR A 56 5.42 -12.92 0.10
CA THR A 56 5.67 -13.47 1.45
C THR A 56 5.38 -12.40 2.49
N ILE A 57 4.31 -12.58 3.26
CA ILE A 57 3.89 -11.59 4.25
C ILE A 57 4.32 -12.03 5.64
N LYS A 58 5.15 -11.22 6.30
CA LYS A 58 5.58 -11.43 7.69
C LYS A 58 4.80 -10.56 8.66
N LYS A 59 4.58 -9.31 8.31
CA LYS A 59 3.81 -8.34 9.08
C LYS A 59 2.74 -7.69 8.22
N ILE A 60 3.15 -7.09 7.11
CA ILE A 60 2.24 -6.45 6.15
C ILE A 60 2.62 -6.84 4.74
N GLY A 61 1.66 -6.75 3.84
CA GLY A 61 1.84 -6.92 2.40
C GLY A 61 0.89 -6.02 1.65
N PHE A 62 1.16 -5.83 0.36
CA PHE A 62 0.38 -4.96 -0.51
C PHE A 62 -0.29 -5.77 -1.60
N ALA A 63 -1.56 -5.48 -1.83
CA ALA A 63 -2.37 -6.11 -2.86
C ALA A 63 -3.18 -5.05 -3.61
N TYR A 64 -3.54 -5.37 -4.84
CA TYR A 64 -4.32 -4.45 -5.68
C TYR A 64 -5.78 -4.90 -5.69
N GLU A 65 -6.70 -3.95 -5.56
CA GLU A 65 -8.13 -4.23 -5.69
C GLU A 65 -8.43 -4.96 -6.99
N ASN A 66 -9.38 -5.88 -6.94
CA ASN A 66 -9.81 -6.59 -8.14
C ASN A 66 -10.79 -5.73 -8.93
N LYS A 67 -10.25 -4.70 -9.58
CA LYS A 67 -10.97 -3.78 -10.45
C LYS A 67 -10.20 -3.65 -11.77
N PRO A 68 -10.91 -3.54 -12.90
CA PRO A 68 -10.25 -3.39 -14.20
C PRO A 68 -9.59 -2.01 -14.37
N LYS A 69 -10.01 -1.01 -13.61
CA LYS A 69 -9.59 0.38 -13.75
C LYS A 69 -9.51 1.04 -12.37
N ASP A 70 -8.50 1.89 -12.18
CA ASP A 70 -8.30 2.67 -10.96
C ASP A 70 -8.25 1.81 -9.69
N ALA A 71 -7.65 0.63 -9.77
CA ALA A 71 -7.46 -0.25 -8.63
C ALA A 71 -6.57 0.43 -7.59
N ARG A 72 -7.07 0.50 -6.36
CA ARG A 72 -6.30 1.03 -5.24
C ARG A 72 -5.40 -0.07 -4.69
N ILE A 73 -4.35 0.34 -4.00
CA ILE A 73 -3.46 -0.58 -3.31
C ILE A 73 -3.93 -0.70 -1.87
N ILE A 74 -4.09 -1.94 -1.41
CA ILE A 74 -4.54 -2.25 -0.05
C ILE A 74 -3.37 -2.85 0.71
N CYS A 75 -3.15 -2.39 1.93
CA CYS A 75 -2.23 -3.02 2.86
C CYS A 75 -3.00 -4.06 3.68
N ILE A 76 -2.50 -5.29 3.68
CA ILE A 76 -3.06 -6.37 4.49
C ILE A 76 -2.04 -6.82 5.52
N ASN A 77 -2.51 -7.31 6.66
CA ASN A 77 -1.63 -7.87 7.67
C ASN A 77 -1.43 -9.37 7.49
N ASP A 78 -0.68 -9.97 8.39
CA ASP A 78 -0.35 -11.40 8.38
C ASP A 78 -1.53 -12.32 8.75
N ALA A 79 -2.69 -11.75 9.13
CA ALA A 79 -3.95 -12.48 9.27
C ALA A 79 -4.88 -12.29 8.06
N GLY A 80 -4.41 -11.62 7.01
CA GLY A 80 -5.22 -11.32 5.83
C GLY A 80 -6.19 -10.17 6.00
N LYS A 81 -6.12 -9.43 7.11
CA LYS A 81 -7.01 -8.30 7.38
C LYS A 81 -6.55 -7.06 6.60
N GLU A 82 -7.49 -6.40 5.94
CA GLU A 82 -7.24 -5.14 5.28
C GLU A 82 -7.11 -4.01 6.30
N LEU A 83 -6.02 -3.26 6.22
CA LEU A 83 -5.69 -2.21 7.19
C LEU A 83 -6.04 -0.81 6.67
N PHE A 84 -5.59 -0.48 5.47
CA PHE A 84 -5.78 0.84 4.86
C PHE A 84 -5.38 0.78 3.38
N TYR A 85 -5.70 1.85 2.64
CA TYR A 85 -5.20 2.04 1.29
C TYR A 85 -3.83 2.68 1.33
N VAL A 86 -2.99 2.32 0.38
CA VAL A 86 -1.62 2.81 0.27
C VAL A 86 -1.55 3.89 -0.82
N PHE A 87 -0.86 4.98 -0.54
CA PHE A 87 -0.62 6.02 -1.52
C PHE A 87 0.16 5.44 -2.71
N LYS A 88 -0.32 5.70 -3.93
CA LYS A 88 0.38 5.27 -5.14
C LYS A 88 1.47 6.26 -5.52
N TYR A 89 2.66 5.74 -5.72
CA TYR A 89 3.79 6.51 -6.21
C TYR A 89 4.51 5.67 -7.27
N ASP A 90 4.78 6.29 -8.43
CA ASP A 90 5.52 5.66 -9.52
C ASP A 90 4.94 4.29 -9.92
N ASN A 91 3.61 4.24 -10.08
CA ASN A 91 2.83 3.05 -10.46
C ASN A 91 2.88 1.88 -9.46
N GLY A 92 3.26 2.15 -8.22
CA GLY A 92 3.31 1.14 -7.17
C GLY A 92 3.00 1.71 -5.80
N PRO A 93 3.20 0.91 -4.74
CA PRO A 93 3.07 1.39 -3.39
C PRO A 93 4.12 2.46 -3.07
N ASP A 94 3.75 3.40 -2.21
CA ASP A 94 4.69 4.43 -1.75
C ASP A 94 5.91 3.80 -1.07
N TYR A 95 7.06 4.41 -1.24
CA TYR A 95 8.31 3.94 -0.63
C TYR A 95 8.33 4.28 0.87
N ILE A 96 8.90 3.37 1.64
CA ILE A 96 9.15 3.62 3.06
C ILE A 96 10.34 4.58 3.17
N GLN A 97 10.10 5.75 3.76
CA GLN A 97 11.15 6.75 4.01
C GLN A 97 11.13 7.12 5.49
N GLU A 98 12.26 6.98 6.13
CA GLU A 98 12.43 7.21 7.57
C GLU A 98 11.44 6.41 8.42
N GLY A 99 11.16 5.17 7.97
CA GLY A 99 10.27 4.26 8.67
C GLY A 99 8.79 4.45 8.41
N LEU A 100 8.39 5.41 7.58
CA LEU A 100 7.00 5.73 7.30
C LEU A 100 6.72 5.74 5.80
N PHE A 101 5.50 5.36 5.44
CA PHE A 101 4.98 5.49 4.09
C PHE A 101 3.59 6.14 4.12
N ARG A 102 3.22 6.75 3.00
CA ARG A 102 1.93 7.45 2.91
C ARG A 102 0.81 6.46 2.70
N ILE A 103 -0.29 6.70 3.38
CA ILE A 103 -1.53 5.95 3.27
C ILE A 103 -2.67 6.90 2.90
N MET A 104 -3.79 6.33 2.47
CA MET A 104 -4.95 7.12 2.07
C MET A 104 -6.22 6.53 2.67
N ASN A 105 -7.22 7.38 2.88
CA ASN A 105 -8.57 6.94 3.19
C ASN A 105 -9.46 6.99 1.95
N GLU A 106 -10.74 6.67 2.10
CA GLU A 106 -11.69 6.65 0.99
C GLU A 106 -11.93 8.03 0.37
N ASP A 107 -11.73 9.09 1.15
CA ASP A 107 -11.88 10.47 0.68
C ASP A 107 -10.62 11.00 -0.03
N GLY A 108 -9.59 10.17 -0.14
CA GLY A 108 -8.33 10.55 -0.77
C GLY A 108 -7.41 11.38 0.13
N LEU A 109 -7.70 11.46 1.42
CA LEU A 109 -6.82 12.16 2.37
C LEU A 109 -5.61 11.31 2.72
N VAL A 110 -4.48 11.96 2.92
CA VAL A 110 -3.18 11.33 3.14
C VAL A 110 -2.85 11.28 4.64
N GLY A 111 -2.35 10.15 5.06
CA GLY A 111 -1.75 9.94 6.38
C GLY A 111 -0.48 9.13 6.25
N PHE A 112 0.01 8.57 7.35
CA PHE A 112 1.27 7.83 7.41
C PHE A 112 1.14 6.58 8.27
N ALA A 113 1.77 5.51 7.83
CA ALA A 113 1.88 4.27 8.59
C ALA A 113 3.34 3.81 8.63
N ASP A 114 3.65 2.96 9.60
CA ASP A 114 4.97 2.35 9.71
C ASP A 114 5.05 0.99 9.02
N SER A 115 6.23 0.39 8.99
CA SER A 115 6.48 -0.90 8.33
C SER A 115 5.83 -2.10 9.03
N LEU A 116 5.23 -1.91 10.21
CA LEU A 116 4.49 -2.94 10.92
C LEU A 116 2.98 -2.86 10.67
N GLY A 117 2.54 -1.85 9.92
CA GLY A 117 1.13 -1.64 9.63
C GLY A 117 0.39 -0.79 10.65
N ASN A 118 1.11 -0.10 11.54
CA ASN A 118 0.51 0.81 12.49
C ASN A 118 0.29 2.18 11.85
N VAL A 119 -0.92 2.73 11.99
CA VAL A 119 -1.20 4.10 11.57
C VAL A 119 -0.57 5.04 12.58
N ILE A 120 0.39 5.83 12.12
CA ILE A 120 1.12 6.79 12.96
C ILE A 120 0.47 8.17 12.88
N ILE A 121 0.02 8.58 11.70
CA ILE A 121 -0.72 9.81 11.48
C ILE A 121 -1.95 9.47 10.66
N GLU A 122 -3.13 9.67 11.25
CA GLU A 122 -4.39 9.38 10.56
C GLU A 122 -4.52 10.20 9.28
N PRO A 123 -5.12 9.64 8.21
CA PRO A 123 -5.37 10.38 6.98
C PRO A 123 -6.18 11.65 7.24
N GLN A 124 -5.60 12.80 6.91
CA GLN A 124 -6.18 14.10 7.21
C GLN A 124 -5.73 15.21 6.26
N PHE A 125 -4.66 15.00 5.51
CA PHE A 125 -4.10 16.01 4.62
C PHE A 125 -4.60 15.81 3.20
N LYS A 126 -4.84 16.91 2.48
CA LYS A 126 -5.10 16.82 1.04
C LYS A 126 -3.88 16.26 0.31
N PHE A 127 -2.69 16.66 0.77
CA PHE A 127 -1.43 16.12 0.28
C PHE A 127 -0.34 16.26 1.34
N ALA A 128 0.62 15.35 1.32
CA ALA A 128 1.83 15.42 2.11
C ALA A 128 2.96 14.75 1.32
N TYR A 129 4.17 15.30 1.46
CA TYR A 129 5.37 14.69 0.91
C TYR A 129 5.87 13.57 1.83
N PRO A 130 6.75 12.68 1.35
CA PRO A 130 7.42 11.74 2.23
C PRO A 130 8.24 12.46 3.30
N PHE A 131 8.46 11.79 4.43
CA PHE A 131 9.31 12.33 5.48
C PHE A 131 10.76 12.41 5.04
N LYS A 132 11.41 13.51 5.36
CA LYS A 132 12.82 13.73 5.11
C LYS A 132 13.38 14.64 6.19
N GLY A 133 14.44 14.19 6.88
CA GLY A 133 15.03 14.96 7.98
C GLY A 133 14.07 15.12 9.16
N GLY A 134 13.24 14.12 9.44
CA GLY A 134 12.30 14.11 10.57
C GLY A 134 11.05 14.95 10.38
N LYS A 135 10.82 15.51 9.18
CA LYS A 135 9.67 16.36 8.90
C LYS A 135 9.14 16.15 7.48
N THR A 136 7.91 16.57 7.24
CA THR A 136 7.34 16.64 5.91
C THR A 136 6.50 17.90 5.74
N LYS A 137 6.37 18.31 4.49
CA LYS A 137 5.52 19.41 4.09
C LYS A 137 4.14 18.86 3.73
N ALA A 138 3.09 19.40 4.35
CA ALA A 138 1.72 18.96 4.17
C ALA A 138 0.79 20.16 3.90
N THR A 139 -0.38 19.88 3.36
CA THR A 139 -1.40 20.89 3.12
C THR A 139 -2.81 20.31 3.28
N LEU A 140 -3.72 21.17 3.72
CA LEU A 140 -5.15 20.85 3.83
C LEU A 140 -5.95 21.31 2.62
N LYS A 141 -5.28 21.91 1.63
CA LYS A 141 -5.88 22.52 0.44
C LYS A 141 -5.11 22.16 -0.82
N GLY A 142 -5.61 22.65 -1.95
CA GLY A 142 -4.92 22.54 -3.22
C GLY A 142 -5.51 21.48 -4.14
N GLU A 143 -4.83 21.26 -5.24
CA GLU A 143 -5.26 20.31 -6.26
C GLU A 143 -4.08 19.67 -6.98
N ARG A 144 -4.36 18.54 -7.60
CA ARG A 144 -3.41 17.82 -8.43
C ARG A 144 -3.31 18.49 -9.80
N LYS A 145 -2.09 18.79 -10.22
CA LYS A 145 -1.78 19.39 -11.53
C LYS A 145 -0.89 18.46 -12.34
N VAL A 146 -0.98 18.59 -13.65
CA VAL A 146 -0.12 17.87 -14.57
C VAL A 146 1.13 18.71 -14.81
N VAL A 147 2.31 18.07 -14.77
CA VAL A 147 3.56 18.74 -15.12
C VAL A 147 3.53 19.05 -16.61
N PRO A 148 3.74 20.32 -17.03
CA PRO A 148 3.80 20.67 -18.44
C PRO A 148 4.84 19.83 -19.18
N GLU A 149 4.54 19.50 -20.44
CA GLU A 149 5.43 18.71 -21.33
C GLU A 149 5.68 17.26 -20.89
N SER A 150 4.89 16.75 -19.94
CA SER A 150 5.00 15.34 -19.52
C SER A 150 3.98 14.41 -20.20
N ASP A 151 3.22 14.93 -21.18
CA ASP A 151 2.13 14.22 -21.86
C ASP A 151 1.12 13.58 -20.89
N GLY A 152 0.90 14.24 -19.74
CA GLY A 152 -0.02 13.77 -18.71
C GLY A 152 0.53 12.71 -17.78
N GLU A 153 1.79 12.32 -17.94
CA GLU A 153 2.39 11.26 -17.13
C GLU A 153 2.82 11.70 -15.73
N LYS A 154 3.26 12.94 -15.60
CA LYS A 154 3.77 13.45 -14.31
C LYS A 154 2.80 14.44 -13.68
N HIS A 155 2.63 14.32 -12.37
CA HIS A 155 1.74 15.16 -11.59
C HIS A 155 2.46 15.77 -10.40
N TYR A 156 1.94 16.90 -9.94
CA TYR A 156 2.37 17.54 -8.70
C TYR A 156 1.16 18.11 -7.99
N TRP A 157 1.32 18.41 -6.71
CA TRP A 157 0.26 19.04 -5.93
C TRP A 157 0.54 20.51 -5.78
N GLU A 158 -0.45 21.34 -6.12
CA GLU A 158 -0.36 22.79 -6.01
C GLU A 158 -1.22 23.27 -4.85
N SER A 159 -0.63 24.03 -3.95
CA SER A 159 -1.32 24.67 -2.83
C SER A 159 -0.66 25.99 -2.50
N GLU A 160 -1.47 26.93 -2.02
CA GLU A 160 -0.99 28.22 -1.54
C GLU A 160 -0.57 28.16 -0.05
N THR A 161 -0.99 27.11 0.66
CA THR A 161 -0.79 27.00 2.10
C THR A 161 -0.14 25.67 2.46
N TRP A 162 1.13 25.72 2.75
CA TRP A 162 1.91 24.58 3.20
C TRP A 162 2.37 24.81 4.63
N PHE A 163 2.50 23.70 5.38
CA PHE A 163 3.10 23.71 6.71
C PHE A 163 3.94 22.46 6.89
N TYR A 164 4.86 22.49 7.82
CA TYR A 164 5.67 21.33 8.17
C TYR A 164 5.14 20.65 9.42
N ILE A 165 5.22 19.33 9.44
CA ILE A 165 4.90 18.50 10.60
C ILE A 165 6.06 17.57 10.91
N ASP A 166 6.18 17.17 12.16
CA ASP A 166 7.07 16.08 12.56
C ASP A 166 6.34 14.73 12.55
N LYS A 167 7.04 13.66 12.92
CA LYS A 167 6.47 12.30 12.93
C LYS A 167 5.39 12.08 13.98
N LYS A 168 5.21 13.01 14.89
CA LYS A 168 4.13 13.01 15.89
C LYS A 168 2.97 13.92 15.49
N ASN A 169 2.94 14.36 14.24
CA ASN A 169 1.94 15.26 13.68
C ASN A 169 1.90 16.63 14.41
N ARG A 170 3.03 17.07 14.94
CA ARG A 170 3.15 18.40 15.53
C ARG A 170 3.59 19.38 14.47
N ARG A 171 2.89 20.51 14.36
CA ARG A 171 3.29 21.57 13.44
C ARG A 171 4.58 22.21 13.91
N LEU A 172 5.50 22.38 12.95
CA LEU A 172 6.78 22.99 13.21
C LEU A 172 6.72 24.46 12.85
N THR A 173 7.29 25.29 13.68
CA THR A 173 7.50 26.72 13.41
C THR A 173 8.85 26.90 12.74
N ASP A 174 8.91 27.75 11.75
CA ASP A 174 10.14 28.07 11.04
C ASP A 174 11.15 28.81 11.94
#